data_ea3c78ece6024aadf77f170e2c69014c
#
_entry.id   ea3c78ece6024aadf77f170e2c69014c
#
_cell.length_a   1.000
_cell.length_b   1.000
_cell.length_c   1.000
_cell.angle_alpha   90.00
_cell.angle_beta   90.00
_cell.angle_gamma   90.00
#
_symmetry.space_group_name_H-M   'P 1'
#
loop_
_entity.id
_entity.type
_entity.pdbx_description
1 polymer ?
#
loop_
_entity_poly.entity_id
_entity_poly.type
_entity_poly.pdbx_seq_one_letter_code
_entity_poly.pdbx_strand_id
1 'polypeptide(L)'
;MNILQLYLMGGIYFILGIVHFTHTGFYRPMMPKFLPAHNALILWSGVAEIVLGLGVFFPITRTISLLGIIAMLTVFLIVHINMLIPSNHLGISPILLWIRLLLQFALMYWAYANLP
;
A
#
# COMPACT_ATOMS: atom_id res chain seq x y z
N MET A 1 5.09 -14.70 16.66
CA MET A 1 5.50 -13.91 15.50
C MET A 1 6.37 -14.77 14.59
N ASN A 2 5.97 -14.92 13.32
CA ASN A 2 6.71 -15.76 12.38
C ASN A 2 7.68 -14.89 11.57
N ILE A 3 8.98 -15.12 11.72
CA ILE A 3 10.01 -14.32 11.06
C ILE A 3 9.94 -14.42 9.53
N LEU A 4 9.52 -15.57 9.00
CA LEU A 4 9.37 -15.75 7.56
C LEU A 4 8.27 -14.83 7.01
N GLN A 5 7.14 -14.72 7.71
CA GLN A 5 6.07 -13.80 7.31
C GLN A 5 6.54 -12.35 7.31
N LEU A 6 7.32 -11.97 8.31
CA LEU A 6 7.86 -10.61 8.42
C LEU A 6 8.80 -10.30 7.25
N TYR A 7 9.67 -11.23 6.91
CA TYR A 7 10.59 -11.05 5.79
C TYR A 7 9.84 -11.00 4.45
N LEU A 8 8.81 -11.82 4.31
CA LEU A 8 7.96 -11.81 3.11
C LEU A 8 7.24 -10.47 2.98
N MET A 9 6.64 -9.98 4.07
CA MET A 9 5.96 -8.68 4.10
C MET A 9 6.92 -7.54 3.75
N GLY A 10 8.08 -7.49 4.39
CA GLY A 10 9.08 -6.46 4.13
C GLY A 10 9.55 -6.46 2.70
N GLY A 11 9.80 -7.64 2.13
CA GLY A 11 10.21 -7.80 0.74
C GLY A 11 9.13 -7.34 -0.25
N ILE A 12 7.88 -7.70 0.01
CA ILE A 12 6.75 -7.29 -0.83
C ILE A 12 6.63 -5.76 -0.86
N TYR A 13 6.63 -5.11 0.29
CA TYR A 13 6.49 -3.65 0.35
C TYR A 13 7.70 -2.94 -0.25
N PHE A 14 8.90 -3.49 -0.05
CA PHE A 14 10.10 -2.94 -0.69
C PHE A 14 9.98 -2.95 -2.20
N ILE A 15 9.56 -4.08 -2.79
CA ILE A 15 9.41 -4.22 -4.24
C ILE A 15 8.29 -3.31 -4.75
N LEU A 16 7.15 -3.27 -4.07
CA LEU A 16 6.03 -2.40 -4.46
C LEU A 16 6.43 -0.93 -4.41
N GLY A 17 7.24 -0.53 -3.42
CA GLY A 17 7.76 0.83 -3.36
C GLY A 17 8.63 1.18 -4.55
N ILE A 18 9.49 0.26 -4.97
CA ILE A 18 10.31 0.45 -6.17
C ILE A 18 9.42 0.61 -7.41
N VAL A 19 8.35 -0.19 -7.52
CA VAL A 19 7.42 -0.11 -8.65
C VAL A 19 6.75 1.27 -8.73
N HIS A 20 6.52 1.95 -7.61
CA HIS A 20 6.00 3.31 -7.62
C HIS A 20 6.92 4.29 -8.36
N PHE A 21 8.22 4.08 -8.30
CA PHE A 21 9.18 4.92 -9.03
C PHE A 21 9.31 4.53 -10.50
N THR A 22 9.28 3.23 -10.81
CA THR A 22 9.51 2.74 -12.17
C THR A 22 8.23 2.78 -13.02
N HIS A 23 7.07 2.74 -12.41
CA HIS A 23 5.77 2.66 -13.09
C HIS A 23 4.82 3.76 -12.62
N THR A 24 5.31 4.98 -12.46
CA THR A 24 4.51 6.12 -11.99
C THR A 24 3.27 6.33 -12.87
N GLY A 25 3.41 6.18 -14.19
CA GLY A 25 2.30 6.34 -15.13
C GLY A 25 1.17 5.34 -14.92
N PHE A 26 1.45 4.16 -14.37
CA PHE A 26 0.43 3.16 -14.03
C PHE A 26 -0.45 3.63 -12.86
N TYR A 27 0.16 4.29 -11.87
CA TYR A 27 -0.57 4.73 -10.67
C TYR A 27 -1.30 6.04 -10.88
N ARG A 28 -0.84 6.90 -11.79
CA ARG A 28 -1.39 8.25 -11.96
C ARG A 28 -2.90 8.26 -12.22
N PRO A 29 -3.46 7.42 -13.12
CA PRO A 29 -4.90 7.41 -13.35
C PRO A 29 -5.72 6.94 -12.15
N MET A 30 -5.11 6.19 -11.22
CA MET A 30 -5.78 5.67 -10.03
C MET A 30 -5.97 6.74 -8.97
N MET A 31 -5.22 7.84 -9.04
CA MET A 31 -5.28 8.88 -8.01
C MET A 31 -6.61 9.61 -8.06
N PRO A 32 -7.27 9.84 -6.89
CA PRO A 32 -8.48 10.64 -6.84
C PRO A 32 -8.23 12.04 -7.42
N LYS A 33 -9.17 12.52 -8.24
CA LYS A 33 -9.01 13.80 -8.93
C LYS A 33 -8.93 14.99 -7.98
N PHE A 34 -9.53 14.86 -6.78
CA PHE A 34 -9.52 15.93 -5.79
C PHE A 34 -8.17 16.08 -5.08
N LEU A 35 -7.27 15.12 -5.22
CA LEU A 35 -5.94 15.20 -4.60
C LEU A 35 -4.98 15.99 -5.51
N PRO A 36 -4.19 16.90 -4.93
CA PRO A 36 -3.18 17.64 -5.70
C PRO A 36 -1.90 16.84 -5.88
N ALA A 37 -1.03 17.30 -6.81
CA ALA A 37 0.34 16.81 -6.96
C ALA A 37 0.43 15.27 -7.03
N HIS A 38 -0.32 14.64 -7.95
CA HIS A 38 -0.40 13.19 -8.07
C HIS A 38 0.97 12.51 -8.15
N ASN A 39 1.89 13.05 -8.96
CA ASN A 39 3.23 12.44 -9.10
C ASN A 39 3.99 12.47 -7.77
N ALA A 40 3.93 13.58 -7.05
CA ALA A 40 4.60 13.70 -5.76
C ALA A 40 4.01 12.70 -4.75
N LEU A 41 2.68 12.56 -4.71
CA LEU A 41 2.01 11.62 -3.80
C LEU A 41 2.40 10.18 -4.13
N ILE A 42 2.47 9.81 -5.40
CA ILE A 42 2.87 8.47 -5.82
C ILE A 42 4.32 8.20 -5.39
N LEU A 43 5.24 9.14 -5.63
CA LEU A 43 6.63 8.97 -5.26
C LEU A 43 6.82 8.91 -3.74
N TRP A 44 6.12 9.74 -2.97
CA TRP A 44 6.18 9.67 -1.51
C TRP A 44 5.60 8.37 -0.96
N SER A 45 4.53 7.85 -1.59
CA SER A 45 3.99 6.53 -1.24
C SER A 45 5.03 5.43 -1.47
N GLY A 46 5.77 5.51 -2.58
CA GLY A 46 6.85 4.59 -2.88
C GLY A 46 7.97 4.65 -1.84
N VAL A 47 8.38 5.86 -1.44
CA VAL A 47 9.37 6.04 -0.37
C VAL A 47 8.88 5.42 0.93
N ALA A 48 7.62 5.66 1.30
CA ALA A 48 7.04 5.09 2.51
C ALA A 48 7.05 3.57 2.47
N GLU A 49 6.67 2.95 1.36
CA GLU A 49 6.69 1.50 1.23
C GLU A 49 8.10 0.91 1.33
N ILE A 50 9.09 1.55 0.70
CA ILE A 50 10.49 1.11 0.79
C ILE A 50 10.99 1.20 2.23
N VAL A 51 10.82 2.35 2.87
CA VAL A 51 11.30 2.58 4.23
C VAL A 51 10.61 1.64 5.22
N LEU A 52 9.30 1.54 5.16
CA LEU A 52 8.54 0.67 6.07
C LEU A 52 8.83 -0.79 5.81
N GLY A 53 8.96 -1.20 4.54
CA GLY A 53 9.31 -2.57 4.19
C GLY A 53 10.68 -2.95 4.73
N LEU A 54 11.68 -2.09 4.58
CA LEU A 54 13.02 -2.33 5.14
C LEU A 54 12.98 -2.35 6.67
N GLY A 55 12.20 -1.48 7.29
CA GLY A 55 12.09 -1.40 8.75
C GLY A 55 11.53 -2.66 9.39
N VAL A 56 10.73 -3.44 8.66
CA VAL A 56 10.19 -4.71 9.17
C VAL A 56 11.29 -5.76 9.36
N PHE A 57 12.39 -5.70 8.58
CA PHE A 57 13.48 -6.65 8.71
C PHE A 57 14.26 -6.51 10.03
N PHE A 58 14.28 -5.32 10.62
CA PHE A 58 15.10 -5.03 11.78
C PHE A 58 14.24 -5.03 13.05
N PRO A 59 14.60 -5.83 14.09
CA PRO A 59 13.79 -5.91 15.32
C PRO A 59 13.55 -4.56 15.98
N ILE A 60 14.52 -3.63 15.94
CA ILE A 60 14.41 -2.32 16.59
C ILE A 60 13.33 -1.46 15.96
N THR A 61 13.18 -1.51 14.63
CA THR A 61 12.23 -0.67 13.89
C THR A 61 10.94 -1.39 13.51
N ARG A 62 10.87 -2.69 13.80
CA ARG A 62 9.76 -3.56 13.33
C ARG A 62 8.39 -3.07 13.78
N THR A 63 8.22 -2.80 15.07
CA THR A 63 6.92 -2.37 15.60
C THR A 63 6.46 -1.06 14.98
N ILE A 64 7.34 -0.08 14.89
CA ILE A 64 7.03 1.22 14.26
C ILE A 64 6.71 1.02 12.79
N SER A 65 7.45 0.14 12.10
CA SER A 65 7.21 -0.12 10.68
C SER A 65 5.88 -0.81 10.44
N LEU A 66 5.49 -1.78 11.26
CA LEU A 66 4.18 -2.43 11.16
C LEU A 66 3.04 -1.44 11.41
N LEU A 67 3.18 -0.57 12.41
CA LEU A 67 2.19 0.49 12.64
C LEU A 67 2.13 1.46 11.48
N GLY A 68 3.28 1.82 10.91
CA GLY A 68 3.35 2.67 9.73
C GLY A 68 2.70 2.04 8.51
N ILE A 69 2.86 0.74 8.32
CA ILE A 69 2.20 0.01 7.24
C ILE A 69 0.68 0.06 7.40
N ILE A 70 0.16 -0.15 8.60
CA ILE A 70 -1.27 -0.06 8.88
C ILE A 70 -1.79 1.35 8.56
N ALA A 71 -1.08 2.38 9.00
CA ALA A 71 -1.45 3.77 8.72
C ALA A 71 -1.43 4.07 7.22
N MET A 72 -0.40 3.61 6.51
CA MET A 72 -0.27 3.79 5.07
C MET A 72 -1.40 3.10 4.32
N LEU A 73 -1.71 1.85 4.67
CA LEU A 73 -2.80 1.11 4.04
C LEU A 73 -4.16 1.76 4.32
N THR A 74 -4.34 2.34 5.50
CA THR A 74 -5.56 3.08 5.84
C THR A 74 -5.73 4.30 4.93
N VAL A 75 -4.64 5.03 4.68
CA VAL A 75 -4.67 6.16 3.74
C VAL A 75 -4.95 5.68 2.32
N PHE A 76 -4.39 4.56 1.91
CA PHE A 76 -4.61 4.00 0.58
C PHE A 76 -6.06 3.55 0.34
N LEU A 77 -6.85 3.35 1.40
CA LEU A 77 -8.28 3.08 1.25
C LEU A 77 -8.99 4.19 0.47
N ILE A 78 -8.52 5.42 0.56
CA ILE A 78 -9.08 6.54 -0.21
C ILE A 78 -9.04 6.21 -1.71
N VAL A 79 -7.90 5.70 -2.21
CA VAL A 79 -7.76 5.33 -3.62
C VAL A 79 -8.68 4.18 -3.99
N HIS A 80 -8.72 3.13 -3.16
CA HIS A 80 -9.53 1.94 -3.43
C HIS A 80 -11.02 2.27 -3.44
N ILE A 81 -11.48 3.07 -2.47
CA ILE A 81 -12.89 3.48 -2.38
C ILE A 81 -13.25 4.39 -3.56
N ASN A 82 -12.35 5.31 -3.92
CA ASN A 82 -12.57 6.21 -5.05
C ASN A 82 -12.78 5.44 -6.36
N MET A 83 -12.05 4.34 -6.56
CA MET A 83 -12.18 3.53 -7.77
C MET A 83 -13.49 2.73 -7.82
N LEU A 84 -14.22 2.59 -6.72
CA LEU A 84 -15.54 1.97 -6.72
C LEU A 84 -16.62 2.85 -7.36
N ILE A 85 -16.36 4.15 -7.48
CA ILE A 85 -17.27 5.06 -8.20
C ILE A 85 -17.22 4.68 -9.69
N PRO A 86 -18.39 4.42 -10.35
CA PRO A 86 -18.39 3.90 -11.72
C PRO A 86 -17.58 4.72 -12.73
N SER A 87 -17.54 6.04 -12.59
CA SER A 87 -16.77 6.91 -13.47
C SER A 87 -15.26 6.77 -13.30
N ASN A 88 -14.80 6.12 -12.23
CA ASN A 88 -13.38 5.98 -11.89
C ASN A 88 -12.87 4.54 -12.02
N HIS A 89 -13.64 3.65 -12.67
CA HIS A 89 -13.25 2.23 -12.79
C HIS A 89 -12.07 2.00 -13.72
N LEU A 90 -11.72 2.94 -14.60
CA LEU A 90 -10.61 2.82 -15.56
C LEU A 90 -10.70 1.58 -16.45
N GLY A 91 -11.93 1.11 -16.75
CA GLY A 91 -12.14 -0.10 -17.54
C GLY A 91 -11.89 -1.39 -16.77
N ILE A 92 -11.62 -1.33 -15.47
CA ILE A 92 -11.41 -2.50 -14.63
C ILE A 92 -12.76 -3.04 -14.18
N SER A 93 -12.90 -4.39 -14.16
CA SER A 93 -14.12 -5.03 -13.68
C SER A 93 -14.46 -4.61 -12.25
N PRO A 94 -15.72 -4.26 -11.93
CA PRO A 94 -16.12 -3.94 -10.56
C PRO A 94 -15.77 -5.06 -9.54
N ILE A 95 -15.85 -6.32 -9.96
CA ILE A 95 -15.51 -7.46 -9.10
C ILE A 95 -14.05 -7.38 -8.66
N LEU A 96 -13.13 -7.05 -9.59
CA LEU A 96 -11.71 -6.90 -9.26
C LEU A 96 -11.47 -5.74 -8.31
N LEU A 97 -12.21 -4.64 -8.44
CA LEU A 97 -12.09 -3.49 -7.54
C LEU A 97 -12.55 -3.84 -6.13
N TRP A 98 -13.63 -4.62 -5.98
CA TRP A 98 -14.08 -5.10 -4.69
C TRP A 98 -13.08 -6.07 -4.06
N ILE A 99 -12.48 -6.97 -4.87
CA ILE A 99 -11.44 -7.88 -4.39
C ILE A 99 -10.23 -7.09 -3.89
N ARG A 100 -9.82 -6.03 -4.61
CA ARG A 100 -8.71 -5.17 -4.18
C ARG A 100 -9.01 -4.49 -2.84
N LEU A 101 -10.24 -4.01 -2.65
CA LEU A 101 -10.63 -3.38 -1.39
C LEU A 101 -10.58 -4.39 -0.24
N LEU A 102 -11.10 -5.60 -0.43
CA LEU A 102 -11.05 -6.65 0.58
C LEU A 102 -9.62 -7.07 0.88
N LEU A 103 -8.77 -7.17 -0.15
CA LEU A 103 -7.35 -7.47 0.02
C LEU A 103 -6.65 -6.40 0.86
N GLN A 104 -7.03 -5.13 0.70
CA GLN A 104 -6.48 -4.04 1.51
C GLN A 104 -6.73 -4.26 3.00
N PHE A 105 -7.95 -4.64 3.38
CA PHE A 105 -8.25 -4.97 4.78
C PHE A 105 -7.50 -6.21 5.26
N ALA A 106 -7.33 -7.22 4.40
CA ALA A 106 -6.55 -8.41 4.73
C ALA A 106 -5.08 -8.07 5.00
N LEU A 107 -4.50 -7.19 4.22
CA LEU A 107 -3.12 -6.71 4.42
C LEU A 107 -2.99 -5.93 5.72
N MET A 108 -3.97 -5.09 6.05
CA MET A 108 -3.99 -4.35 7.31
C MET A 108 -4.04 -5.32 8.51
N TYR A 109 -4.88 -6.34 8.43
CA TYR A 109 -4.96 -7.36 9.46
C TYR A 109 -3.65 -8.15 9.58
N TRP A 110 -3.02 -8.46 8.46
CA TRP A 110 -1.75 -9.18 8.45
C TRP A 110 -0.65 -8.41 9.20
N ALA A 111 -0.55 -7.11 8.96
CA ALA A 111 0.38 -6.26 9.71
C ALA A 111 0.02 -6.20 11.19
N TYR A 112 -1.27 -6.05 11.51
CA TYR A 112 -1.75 -6.02 12.90
C TYR A 112 -1.45 -7.34 13.62
N ALA A 113 -1.69 -8.47 12.96
CA ALA A 113 -1.47 -9.80 13.55
C ALA A 113 0.01 -10.07 13.87
N ASN A 114 0.94 -9.37 13.21
CA ASN A 114 2.36 -9.51 13.45
C ASN A 114 2.93 -8.47 14.43
N LEU A 115 2.09 -7.62 15.00
CA LEU A 115 2.50 -6.72 16.10
C LEU A 115 2.80 -7.55 17.34
N PRO A 116 3.83 -7.16 18.10
CA PRO A 116 4.17 -7.86 19.35
C PRO A 116 3.10 -7.72 20.42
#